data_844e36c945e59c7afd3f9eafa5f20979
#
_entry.id   844e36c945e59c7afd3f9eafa5f20979
#
_cell.length_a   1.000
_cell.length_b   1.000
_cell.length_c   1.000
_cell.angle_alpha   90.00
_cell.angle_beta   90.00
_cell.angle_gamma   90.00
#
_symmetry.space_group_name_H-M   'P 1'
#
loop_
_entity.id
_entity.type
_entity.pdbx_description
1 polymer ?
#
loop_
_entity_poly.entity_id
_entity_poly.type
_entity_poly.pdbx_seq_one_letter_code
_entity_poly.pdbx_strand_id
1 'polypeptide(L)'
;MVCPATSAMPARRPARLDDVIAALHDRYGRHIIRWGADLAVWPVSGADDGPPLSTGSLGFDLITGGLPRGSITELAGLDGSGKGTLALAALAACQRDGGLALLIDADGAVDPDSLVAADVDIERLLLSCPTTAAEAWDIARALCRSDALRLVVLASLPGLLALPGADARPCRPDRGLALLQGALRGRRTALLLTNGPDTTLPRAPLGRSTVAQVATLRLALDRRALRYGPHGDVVALRALARVVKHRGLPRDPAFLLDIAPSGARRGPELVTLGLLTGCLTETSLGLIMGERMVGRTPERAAAALQGDPDLVVDLERRVRAAWDRRQTPSVPLGVAR
;
A
#
# COMPACT_ATOMS: atom_id res chain seq x y z
N MET A 1 39.64 18.81 25.57
CA MET A 1 39.26 20.21 25.32
C MET A 1 38.09 20.19 24.35
N VAL A 2 36.88 20.17 24.93
CA VAL A 2 35.62 20.08 24.17
C VAL A 2 35.22 21.51 23.79
N CYS A 3 35.14 21.79 22.49
CA CYS A 3 34.60 23.06 22.01
C CYS A 3 33.10 23.10 22.34
N PRO A 4 32.62 24.14 23.03
CA PRO A 4 31.19 24.28 23.24
C PRO A 4 30.50 24.65 21.91
N ALA A 5 29.46 23.93 21.60
CA ALA A 5 28.57 24.26 20.50
C ALA A 5 28.06 25.69 20.71
N THR A 6 28.45 26.59 19.81
CA THR A 6 27.98 27.96 19.76
C THR A 6 26.48 27.91 19.47
N SER A 7 25.68 28.16 20.52
CA SER A 7 24.25 28.44 20.38
C SER A 7 24.09 29.67 19.50
N ALA A 8 23.83 29.48 18.22
CA ALA A 8 23.46 30.57 17.33
C ALA A 8 22.12 31.13 17.83
N MET A 9 22.10 32.35 18.31
CA MET A 9 20.88 33.09 18.61
C MET A 9 19.97 33.06 17.36
N PRO A 10 18.66 32.76 17.54
CA PRO A 10 17.75 32.78 16.42
C PRO A 10 17.73 34.20 15.82
N ALA A 11 18.01 34.29 14.51
CA ALA A 11 17.96 35.55 13.79
C ALA A 11 16.60 36.21 14.05
N ARG A 12 16.60 37.49 14.46
CA ARG A 12 15.39 38.28 14.70
C ARG A 12 14.53 38.29 13.44
N ARG A 13 13.36 37.75 13.49
CA ARG A 13 12.39 37.67 12.39
C ARG A 13 11.93 39.08 12.04
N PRO A 14 11.86 39.49 10.76
CA PRO A 14 11.35 40.80 10.37
C PRO A 14 9.85 40.89 10.72
N ALA A 15 9.43 41.91 11.47
CA ALA A 15 8.06 42.10 11.95
C ALA A 15 7.00 42.02 10.83
N ARG A 16 7.33 42.54 9.62
CA ARG A 16 6.44 42.43 8.43
C ARG A 16 6.15 41.01 7.98
N LEU A 17 7.06 40.06 8.21
CA LEU A 17 6.83 38.65 7.82
C LEU A 17 5.85 37.94 8.78
N ASP A 18 5.97 38.22 10.08
CA ASP A 18 5.06 37.66 11.07
C ASP A 18 3.61 38.16 10.86
N ASP A 19 3.44 39.43 10.49
CA ASP A 19 2.11 40.01 10.15
C ASP A 19 1.50 39.32 8.90
N VAL A 20 2.31 39.05 7.88
CA VAL A 20 1.86 38.35 6.67
C VAL A 20 1.49 36.90 7.00
N ILE A 21 2.30 36.22 7.81
CA ILE A 21 2.02 34.85 8.26
C ILE A 21 0.73 34.82 9.09
N ALA A 22 0.50 35.77 9.99
CA ALA A 22 -0.70 35.89 10.76
C ALA A 22 -1.95 36.06 9.89
N ALA A 23 -1.91 36.97 8.94
CA ALA A 23 -3.02 37.19 7.98
C ALA A 23 -3.30 35.94 7.13
N LEU A 24 -2.28 35.17 6.75
CA LEU A 24 -2.45 33.92 6.03
C LEU A 24 -3.02 32.82 6.92
N HIS A 25 -2.62 32.77 8.20
CA HIS A 25 -3.18 31.87 9.19
C HIS A 25 -4.65 32.13 9.45
N ASP A 26 -5.05 33.42 9.56
CA ASP A 26 -6.46 33.80 9.76
C ASP A 26 -7.32 33.43 8.55
N ARG A 27 -6.77 33.56 7.35
CA ARG A 27 -7.50 33.27 6.11
C ARG A 27 -7.58 31.79 5.77
N TYR A 28 -6.51 31.02 6.01
CA TYR A 28 -6.35 29.66 5.52
C TYR A 28 -6.09 28.60 6.61
N GLY A 29 -5.92 29.05 7.86
CA GLY A 29 -5.58 28.19 9.00
C GLY A 29 -4.08 28.04 9.23
N ARG A 30 -3.70 27.74 10.47
CA ARG A 30 -2.30 27.66 10.93
C ARG A 30 -1.46 26.55 10.26
N HIS A 31 -2.10 25.62 9.56
CA HIS A 31 -1.40 24.53 8.88
C HIS A 31 -0.74 24.94 7.57
N ILE A 32 -1.06 26.14 7.04
CA ILE A 32 -0.65 26.59 5.71
C ILE A 32 0.84 26.96 5.65
N ILE A 33 1.35 27.61 6.70
CA ILE A 33 2.74 28.04 6.81
C ILE A 33 3.23 27.70 8.21
N ARG A 34 4.40 27.06 8.29
CA ARG A 34 5.08 26.76 9.53
C ARG A 34 6.58 26.98 9.38
N TRP A 35 7.27 27.20 10.48
CA TRP A 35 8.72 27.30 10.45
C TRP A 35 9.35 25.90 10.35
N GLY A 36 10.48 25.81 9.63
CA GLY A 36 11.19 24.54 9.49
C GLY A 36 11.67 23.94 10.82
N ALA A 37 11.89 24.78 11.85
CA ALA A 37 12.20 24.32 13.19
C ALA A 37 11.05 23.53 13.85
N ASP A 38 9.82 23.74 13.40
CA ASP A 38 8.62 23.03 13.87
C ASP A 38 8.41 21.70 13.14
N LEU A 39 9.35 21.29 12.27
CA LEU A 39 9.25 20.06 11.46
C LEU A 39 9.19 18.78 12.32
N ALA A 40 9.72 18.79 13.54
CA ALA A 40 9.57 17.67 14.47
C ALA A 40 8.11 17.41 14.86
N VAL A 41 7.24 18.43 14.71
CA VAL A 41 5.78 18.39 14.97
C VAL A 41 5.00 18.52 13.66
N TRP A 42 5.70 18.54 12.50
CA TRP A 42 5.01 18.57 11.21
C TRP A 42 4.30 17.24 11.01
N PRO A 43 2.98 17.21 10.85
CA PRO A 43 2.32 16.00 10.41
C PRO A 43 2.85 15.71 9.00
N VAL A 44 3.88 14.87 8.90
CA VAL A 44 4.10 14.10 7.67
C VAL A 44 2.75 13.48 7.41
N SER A 45 2.13 13.72 6.24
CA SER A 45 0.84 13.12 5.89
C SER A 45 0.78 11.69 6.43
N GLY A 46 -0.06 11.44 7.46
CA GLY A 46 -0.19 10.16 8.12
C GLY A 46 0.27 10.05 9.57
N ALA A 47 0.96 11.01 10.19
CA ALA A 47 1.41 10.87 11.59
C ALA A 47 0.25 10.96 12.61
N ASP A 48 -0.80 11.74 12.31
CA ASP A 48 -2.01 11.86 13.13
C ASP A 48 -3.16 10.96 12.64
N ASP A 49 -3.00 10.32 11.48
CA ASP A 49 -4.09 9.61 10.80
C ASP A 49 -4.23 8.15 11.28
N GLY A 50 -3.39 7.73 12.24
CA GLY A 50 -3.31 6.36 12.76
C GLY A 50 -2.39 5.45 11.92
N PRO A 51 -2.22 4.17 12.32
CA PRO A 51 -1.34 3.26 11.62
C PRO A 51 -1.81 3.01 10.19
N PRO A 52 -0.89 2.77 9.23
CA PRO A 52 -1.24 2.38 7.87
C PRO A 52 -2.14 1.14 7.86
N LEU A 53 -2.93 0.99 6.79
CA LEU A 53 -3.78 -0.20 6.61
C LEU A 53 -2.97 -1.33 5.98
N SER A 54 -3.35 -2.58 6.28
CA SER A 54 -2.76 -3.72 5.60
C SER A 54 -3.09 -3.71 4.10
N THR A 55 -2.10 -4.08 3.30
CA THR A 55 -2.28 -4.32 1.85
C THR A 55 -2.93 -5.67 1.54
N GLY A 56 -3.15 -6.52 2.56
CA GLY A 56 -3.52 -7.93 2.38
C GLY A 56 -2.32 -8.84 2.09
N SER A 57 -1.10 -8.30 1.99
CA SER A 57 0.15 -9.03 1.79
C SER A 57 1.15 -8.66 2.88
N LEU A 58 1.62 -9.66 3.62
CA LEU A 58 2.62 -9.45 4.68
C LEU A 58 3.92 -8.85 4.12
N GLY A 59 4.35 -9.31 2.95
CA GLY A 59 5.58 -8.82 2.32
C GLY A 59 5.51 -7.35 1.97
N PHE A 60 4.41 -6.91 1.38
CA PHE A 60 4.19 -5.49 1.15
C PHE A 60 4.11 -4.71 2.46
N ASP A 61 3.37 -5.22 3.45
CA ASP A 61 3.20 -4.54 4.73
C ASP A 61 4.53 -4.39 5.49
N LEU A 62 5.39 -5.42 5.47
CA LEU A 62 6.72 -5.35 6.07
C LEU A 62 7.62 -4.32 5.37
N ILE A 63 7.60 -4.30 4.04
CA ILE A 63 8.45 -3.43 3.24
C ILE A 63 7.98 -1.98 3.31
N THR A 64 6.67 -1.74 3.23
CA THR A 64 6.09 -0.39 3.07
C THR A 64 5.47 0.17 4.34
N GLY A 65 5.27 -0.66 5.36
CA GLY A 65 4.46 -0.33 6.53
C GLY A 65 2.96 -0.45 6.30
N GLY A 66 2.52 -0.80 5.07
CA GLY A 66 1.11 -0.86 4.67
C GLY A 66 0.67 0.30 3.78
N LEU A 67 -0.66 0.44 3.58
CA LEU A 67 -1.27 1.52 2.81
C LEU A 67 -1.29 2.80 3.65
N PRO A 68 -0.54 3.86 3.27
CA PRO A 68 -0.50 5.08 4.07
C PRO A 68 -1.85 5.81 3.97
N ARG A 69 -2.35 6.25 5.13
CA ARG A 69 -3.61 7.01 5.22
C ARG A 69 -3.43 8.41 4.65
N GLY A 70 -4.53 9.07 4.34
CA GLY A 70 -4.51 10.43 3.80
C GLY A 70 -3.82 10.54 2.43
N SER A 71 -3.64 9.43 1.72
CA SER A 71 -2.84 9.39 0.51
C SER A 71 -3.33 8.37 -0.52
N ILE A 72 -2.74 8.45 -1.72
CA ILE A 72 -3.03 7.56 -2.84
C ILE A 72 -1.92 6.51 -2.94
N THR A 73 -2.31 5.24 -2.97
CA THR A 73 -1.46 4.10 -3.34
C THR A 73 -1.86 3.58 -4.70
N GLU A 74 -0.90 3.39 -5.59
CA GLU A 74 -1.10 2.73 -6.88
C GLU A 74 -0.67 1.27 -6.81
N LEU A 75 -1.51 0.37 -7.32
CA LEU A 75 -1.20 -1.03 -7.59
C LEU A 75 -1.24 -1.26 -9.10
N ALA A 76 -0.07 -1.30 -9.72
CA ALA A 76 0.09 -1.38 -11.16
C ALA A 76 0.47 -2.78 -11.65
N GLY A 77 0.07 -3.12 -12.87
CA GLY A 77 0.47 -4.36 -13.54
C GLY A 77 -0.39 -4.66 -14.75
N LEU A 78 0.03 -5.63 -15.56
CA LEU A 78 -0.72 -6.13 -16.71
C LEU A 78 -2.02 -6.83 -16.24
N ASP A 79 -2.94 -7.02 -17.16
CA ASP A 79 -4.15 -7.80 -16.88
C ASP A 79 -3.77 -9.24 -16.51
N GLY A 80 -4.50 -9.80 -15.55
CA GLY A 80 -4.18 -11.10 -14.97
C GLY A 80 -2.91 -11.14 -14.13
N SER A 81 -2.37 -9.99 -13.67
CA SER A 81 -1.22 -9.97 -12.73
C SER A 81 -1.61 -10.10 -11.26
N GLY A 82 -2.91 -10.18 -10.94
CA GLY A 82 -3.41 -10.32 -9.56
C GLY A 82 -3.72 -9.00 -8.85
N LYS A 83 -3.72 -7.86 -9.57
CA LYS A 83 -4.05 -6.53 -9.00
C LYS A 83 -5.41 -6.50 -8.30
N GLY A 84 -6.46 -6.95 -9.03
CA GLY A 84 -7.82 -7.00 -8.52
C GLY A 84 -7.92 -7.83 -7.25
N THR A 85 -7.35 -9.03 -7.28
CA THR A 85 -7.34 -9.95 -6.13
C THR A 85 -6.65 -9.35 -4.91
N LEU A 86 -5.50 -8.67 -5.07
CA LEU A 86 -4.86 -7.98 -3.96
C LEU A 86 -5.64 -6.76 -3.48
N ALA A 87 -6.32 -6.05 -4.37
CA ALA A 87 -7.18 -4.94 -3.98
C ALA A 87 -8.37 -5.43 -3.13
N LEU A 88 -8.98 -6.58 -3.49
CA LEU A 88 -10.02 -7.22 -2.68
C LEU A 88 -9.46 -7.73 -1.34
N ALA A 89 -8.26 -8.29 -1.31
CA ALA A 89 -7.60 -8.71 -0.07
C ALA A 89 -7.34 -7.53 0.88
N ALA A 90 -7.01 -6.35 0.33
CA ALA A 90 -6.88 -5.13 1.14
C ALA A 90 -8.22 -4.66 1.71
N LEU A 91 -9.34 -4.79 0.96
CA LEU A 91 -10.70 -4.53 1.47
C LEU A 91 -11.02 -5.46 2.65
N ALA A 92 -10.82 -6.76 2.47
CA ALA A 92 -11.04 -7.76 3.52
C ALA A 92 -10.16 -7.49 4.76
N ALA A 93 -8.89 -7.12 4.56
CA ALA A 93 -8.01 -6.74 5.67
C ALA A 93 -8.52 -5.50 6.41
N CYS A 94 -8.97 -4.48 5.69
CA CYS A 94 -9.56 -3.27 6.29
C CYS A 94 -10.81 -3.60 7.12
N GLN A 95 -11.67 -4.49 6.64
CA GLN A 95 -12.89 -4.91 7.33
C GLN A 95 -12.59 -5.75 8.58
N ARG A 96 -11.59 -6.65 8.52
CA ARG A 96 -11.12 -7.40 9.71
C ARG A 96 -10.63 -6.49 10.82
N ASP A 97 -10.01 -5.37 10.47
CA ASP A 97 -9.60 -4.32 11.42
C ASP A 97 -10.76 -3.41 11.87
N GLY A 98 -12.01 -3.78 11.57
CA GLY A 98 -13.21 -3.04 11.95
C GLY A 98 -13.46 -1.78 11.10
N GLY A 99 -12.73 -1.61 9.97
CA GLY A 99 -12.90 -0.48 9.06
C GLY A 99 -14.09 -0.66 8.12
N LEU A 100 -14.69 0.48 7.69
CA LEU A 100 -15.59 0.51 6.55
C LEU A 100 -14.80 0.79 5.27
N ALA A 101 -15.22 0.15 4.18
CA ALA A 101 -14.54 0.27 2.89
C ALA A 101 -15.53 0.51 1.75
N LEU A 102 -15.04 1.20 0.71
CA LEU A 102 -15.75 1.43 -0.55
C LEU A 102 -14.97 0.78 -1.68
N LEU A 103 -15.67 0.07 -2.56
CA LEU A 103 -15.18 -0.35 -3.86
C LEU A 103 -15.90 0.44 -4.96
N ILE A 104 -15.14 1.17 -5.76
CA ILE A 104 -15.62 1.81 -6.99
C ILE A 104 -15.21 0.91 -8.14
N ASP A 105 -16.17 0.19 -8.68
CA ASP A 105 -15.99 -0.70 -9.84
C ASP A 105 -16.29 0.07 -11.12
N ALA A 106 -15.24 0.66 -11.68
CA ALA A 106 -15.35 1.42 -12.92
C ALA A 106 -15.28 0.53 -14.17
N ASP A 107 -14.82 -0.71 -14.01
CA ASP A 107 -14.74 -1.69 -15.12
C ASP A 107 -16.03 -2.51 -15.26
N GLY A 108 -16.88 -2.54 -14.22
CA GLY A 108 -18.03 -3.44 -14.13
C GLY A 108 -17.62 -4.92 -14.09
N ALA A 109 -16.44 -5.20 -13.53
CA ALA A 109 -15.80 -6.51 -13.59
C ALA A 109 -15.82 -7.27 -12.25
N VAL A 110 -16.35 -6.65 -11.20
CA VAL A 110 -16.41 -7.26 -9.87
C VAL A 110 -17.60 -8.21 -9.80
N ASP A 111 -17.33 -9.46 -9.51
CA ASP A 111 -18.36 -10.49 -9.31
C ASP A 111 -18.43 -10.89 -7.82
N PRO A 112 -19.61 -11.35 -7.34
CA PRO A 112 -19.80 -11.76 -5.95
C PRO A 112 -18.88 -12.91 -5.51
N ASP A 113 -18.59 -13.86 -6.41
CA ASP A 113 -17.76 -15.01 -6.08
C ASP A 113 -16.31 -14.59 -5.78
N SER A 114 -15.80 -13.60 -6.51
CA SER A 114 -14.48 -13.00 -6.24
C SER A 114 -14.44 -12.28 -4.90
N LEU A 115 -15.52 -11.60 -4.50
CA LEU A 115 -15.62 -10.95 -3.19
C LEU A 115 -15.60 -11.98 -2.07
N VAL A 116 -16.42 -13.03 -2.20
CA VAL A 116 -16.47 -14.14 -1.22
C VAL A 116 -15.12 -14.87 -1.16
N ALA A 117 -14.52 -15.17 -2.31
CA ALA A 117 -13.22 -15.84 -2.37
C ALA A 117 -12.11 -15.02 -1.68
N ALA A 118 -12.19 -13.69 -1.73
CA ALA A 118 -11.25 -12.78 -1.07
C ALA A 118 -11.58 -12.52 0.42
N ASP A 119 -12.60 -13.19 0.98
CA ASP A 119 -13.06 -13.01 2.37
C ASP A 119 -13.55 -11.57 2.66
N VAL A 120 -14.16 -10.94 1.65
CA VAL A 120 -14.79 -9.62 1.80
C VAL A 120 -16.18 -9.78 2.39
N ASP A 121 -16.44 -9.07 3.48
CA ASP A 121 -17.77 -8.97 4.08
C ASP A 121 -18.65 -8.05 3.21
N ILE A 122 -19.54 -8.67 2.43
CA ILE A 122 -20.40 -7.98 1.47
C ILE A 122 -21.41 -7.06 2.17
N GLU A 123 -21.89 -7.43 3.36
CA GLU A 123 -22.86 -6.63 4.12
C GLU A 123 -22.23 -5.32 4.65
N ARG A 124 -20.90 -5.30 4.78
CA ARG A 124 -20.14 -4.13 5.25
C ARG A 124 -19.36 -3.44 4.14
N LEU A 125 -19.59 -3.82 2.87
CA LEU A 125 -18.95 -3.22 1.71
C LEU A 125 -19.88 -2.18 1.08
N LEU A 126 -19.39 -0.95 0.91
CA LEU A 126 -20.00 -0.01 -0.01
C LEU A 126 -19.51 -0.33 -1.43
N LEU A 127 -20.42 -0.56 -2.36
CA LEU A 127 -20.11 -0.78 -3.78
C LEU A 127 -20.71 0.34 -4.61
N SER A 128 -19.93 0.89 -5.52
CA SER A 128 -20.35 1.89 -6.50
C SER A 128 -19.96 1.45 -7.89
N CYS A 129 -20.93 1.44 -8.82
CA CYS A 129 -20.73 1.15 -10.24
C CYS A 129 -21.13 2.40 -11.04
N PRO A 130 -20.24 3.41 -11.15
CA PRO A 130 -20.55 4.67 -11.82
C PRO A 130 -20.76 4.45 -13.32
N THR A 131 -21.64 5.24 -13.92
CA THR A 131 -21.91 5.20 -15.36
C THR A 131 -21.14 6.27 -16.13
N THR A 132 -20.62 7.27 -15.42
CA THR A 132 -19.79 8.34 -15.98
C THR A 132 -18.52 8.56 -15.16
N ALA A 133 -17.47 9.04 -15.80
CA ALA A 133 -16.24 9.40 -15.12
C ALA A 133 -16.46 10.52 -14.08
N ALA A 134 -17.40 11.45 -14.35
CA ALA A 134 -17.71 12.53 -13.42
C ALA A 134 -18.31 12.00 -12.11
N GLU A 135 -19.26 11.07 -12.20
CA GLU A 135 -19.83 10.39 -11.03
C GLU A 135 -18.75 9.67 -10.21
N ALA A 136 -17.87 8.90 -10.88
CA ALA A 136 -16.79 8.18 -10.21
C ALA A 136 -15.88 9.12 -9.40
N TRP A 137 -15.47 10.25 -10.00
CA TRP A 137 -14.61 11.23 -9.33
C TRP A 137 -15.33 11.93 -8.18
N ASP A 138 -16.61 12.29 -8.35
CA ASP A 138 -17.37 12.99 -7.32
C ASP A 138 -17.67 12.08 -6.13
N ILE A 139 -18.06 10.81 -6.37
CA ILE A 139 -18.28 9.80 -5.33
C ILE A 139 -16.98 9.57 -4.56
N ALA A 140 -15.86 9.30 -5.26
CA ALA A 140 -14.57 9.08 -4.62
C ALA A 140 -14.17 10.30 -3.77
N ARG A 141 -14.30 11.51 -4.29
CA ARG A 141 -13.96 12.75 -3.60
C ARG A 141 -14.82 13.00 -2.37
N ALA A 142 -16.12 12.83 -2.49
CA ALA A 142 -17.07 13.05 -1.39
C ALA A 142 -16.79 12.09 -0.24
N LEU A 143 -16.61 10.79 -0.54
CA LEU A 143 -16.40 9.75 0.46
C LEU A 143 -14.99 9.80 1.07
N CYS A 144 -13.96 10.15 0.31
CA CYS A 144 -12.63 10.42 0.88
C CYS A 144 -12.64 11.61 1.86
N ARG A 145 -13.50 12.61 1.64
CA ARG A 145 -13.62 13.78 2.55
C ARG A 145 -14.46 13.52 3.78
N SER A 146 -15.36 12.54 3.74
CA SER A 146 -16.26 12.24 4.86
C SER A 146 -15.57 11.72 6.11
N ASP A 147 -14.36 11.17 5.97
CA ASP A 147 -13.58 10.49 7.02
C ASP A 147 -14.30 9.28 7.66
N ALA A 148 -15.43 8.88 7.09
CA ALA A 148 -16.21 7.73 7.54
C ALA A 148 -15.60 6.39 7.10
N LEU A 149 -14.87 6.40 5.99
CA LEU A 149 -14.23 5.23 5.42
C LEU A 149 -12.75 5.14 5.80
N ARG A 150 -12.27 3.93 6.02
CA ARG A 150 -10.83 3.69 6.17
C ARG A 150 -10.14 3.42 4.84
N LEU A 151 -10.82 2.74 3.91
CA LEU A 151 -10.26 2.38 2.60
C LEU A 151 -11.27 2.70 1.49
N VAL A 152 -10.78 3.33 0.43
CA VAL A 152 -11.45 3.45 -0.86
C VAL A 152 -10.61 2.71 -1.89
N VAL A 153 -11.19 1.76 -2.60
CA VAL A 153 -10.56 1.07 -3.73
C VAL A 153 -11.21 1.57 -5.01
N LEU A 154 -10.39 2.04 -5.95
CA LEU A 154 -10.81 2.40 -7.30
C LEU A 154 -10.27 1.35 -8.28
N ALA A 155 -11.16 0.52 -8.80
CA ALA A 155 -10.88 -0.56 -9.72
C ALA A 155 -11.64 -0.29 -11.04
N SER A 156 -10.97 0.15 -12.11
CA SER A 156 -9.58 0.56 -12.23
C SER A 156 -9.47 1.99 -12.75
N LEU A 157 -8.28 2.58 -12.75
CA LEU A 157 -8.07 3.88 -13.41
C LEU A 157 -8.34 3.80 -14.92
N PRO A 158 -7.85 2.78 -15.67
CA PRO A 158 -8.22 2.61 -17.07
C PRO A 158 -9.71 2.54 -17.30
N GLY A 159 -10.45 1.74 -16.53
CA GLY A 159 -11.90 1.64 -16.62
C GLY A 159 -12.58 2.98 -16.36
N LEU A 160 -12.18 3.69 -15.32
CA LEU A 160 -12.71 5.02 -15.03
C LEU A 160 -12.49 6.00 -16.19
N LEU A 161 -11.32 5.97 -16.83
CA LEU A 161 -11.00 6.84 -17.95
C LEU A 161 -11.73 6.45 -19.24
N ALA A 162 -12.19 5.20 -19.35
CA ALA A 162 -13.00 4.70 -20.45
C ALA A 162 -14.48 5.08 -20.31
N LEU A 163 -14.94 5.42 -19.09
CA LEU A 163 -16.32 5.88 -18.88
C LEU A 163 -16.58 7.19 -19.64
N PRO A 164 -17.81 7.40 -20.16
CA PRO A 164 -18.15 8.64 -20.82
C PRO A 164 -17.97 9.85 -19.89
N GLY A 165 -17.44 10.94 -20.43
CA GLY A 165 -17.40 12.24 -19.74
C GLY A 165 -18.79 12.90 -19.73
N ALA A 166 -19.03 13.83 -18.81
CA ALA A 166 -20.30 14.54 -18.69
C ALA A 166 -20.74 15.28 -19.98
N ASP A 167 -19.78 15.68 -20.82
CA ASP A 167 -20.02 16.43 -22.07
C ASP A 167 -19.37 15.74 -23.29
N ALA A 168 -19.29 14.41 -23.29
CA ALA A 168 -18.57 13.62 -24.31
C ALA A 168 -17.09 14.02 -24.51
N ARG A 169 -16.52 14.75 -23.56
CA ARG A 169 -15.09 15.12 -23.56
C ARG A 169 -14.27 14.05 -22.85
N PRO A 170 -13.05 13.75 -23.34
CA PRO A 170 -12.16 12.82 -22.66
C PRO A 170 -11.92 13.23 -21.20
N CYS A 171 -12.08 12.27 -20.28
CA CYS A 171 -11.78 12.50 -18.89
C CYS A 171 -10.26 12.75 -18.70
N ARG A 172 -9.91 13.84 -18.02
CA ARG A 172 -8.51 14.15 -17.71
C ARG A 172 -8.16 13.60 -16.33
N PRO A 173 -7.31 12.57 -16.23
CA PRO A 173 -6.93 11.98 -14.95
C PRO A 173 -6.25 12.97 -14.02
N ASP A 174 -5.50 13.95 -14.57
CA ASP A 174 -4.69 14.91 -13.83
C ASP A 174 -5.52 15.69 -12.81
N ARG A 175 -6.64 16.25 -13.27
CA ARG A 175 -7.52 17.04 -12.41
C ARG A 175 -8.22 16.17 -11.35
N GLY A 176 -8.72 14.99 -11.75
CA GLY A 176 -9.40 14.06 -10.85
C GLY A 176 -8.46 13.59 -9.73
N LEU A 177 -7.28 13.14 -10.08
CA LEU A 177 -6.27 12.67 -9.13
C LEU A 177 -5.78 13.78 -8.20
N ALA A 178 -5.57 15.01 -8.71
CA ALA A 178 -5.19 16.15 -7.88
C ALA A 178 -6.29 16.53 -6.87
N LEU A 179 -7.56 16.48 -7.28
CA LEU A 179 -8.70 16.71 -6.39
C LEU A 179 -8.83 15.63 -5.32
N LEU A 180 -8.59 14.35 -5.66
CA LEU A 180 -8.58 13.25 -4.69
C LEU A 180 -7.42 13.39 -3.70
N GLN A 181 -6.23 13.74 -4.18
CA GLN A 181 -5.09 14.00 -3.30
C GLN A 181 -5.41 15.14 -2.30
N GLY A 182 -6.06 16.21 -2.77
CA GLY A 182 -6.51 17.30 -1.90
C GLY A 182 -7.59 16.85 -0.90
N ALA A 183 -8.51 15.98 -1.32
CA ALA A 183 -9.58 15.46 -0.47
C ALA A 183 -9.08 14.53 0.66
N LEU A 184 -7.98 13.81 0.40
CA LEU A 184 -7.37 12.85 1.34
C LEU A 184 -6.46 13.51 2.38
N ARG A 185 -5.92 14.71 2.12
CA ARG A 185 -4.97 15.36 3.03
C ARG A 185 -5.53 15.52 4.43
N GLY A 186 -4.80 15.02 5.44
CA GLY A 186 -5.20 15.07 6.84
C GLY A 186 -6.44 14.22 7.14
N ARG A 187 -6.69 13.16 6.35
CA ARG A 187 -7.79 12.22 6.54
C ARG A 187 -7.30 10.84 6.90
N ARG A 188 -8.15 10.08 7.59
CA ARG A 188 -7.85 8.69 7.97
C ARG A 188 -8.12 7.68 6.84
N THR A 189 -8.69 8.13 5.75
CA THR A 189 -9.01 7.31 4.57
C THR A 189 -7.77 7.10 3.74
N ALA A 190 -7.45 5.85 3.39
CA ALA A 190 -6.47 5.50 2.34
C ALA A 190 -7.22 5.26 1.02
N LEU A 191 -6.60 5.62 -0.10
CA LEU A 191 -7.10 5.28 -1.43
C LEU A 191 -6.13 4.33 -2.13
N LEU A 192 -6.64 3.17 -2.51
CA LEU A 192 -5.94 2.19 -3.34
C LEU A 192 -6.50 2.25 -4.76
N LEU A 193 -5.64 2.50 -5.71
CA LEU A 193 -5.97 2.65 -7.13
C LEU A 193 -5.32 1.51 -7.90
N THR A 194 -6.11 0.68 -8.61
CA THR A 194 -5.55 -0.28 -9.55
C THR A 194 -5.31 0.39 -10.91
N ASN A 195 -4.16 0.08 -11.51
CA ASN A 195 -3.76 0.66 -12.79
C ASN A 195 -3.23 -0.41 -13.74
N GLY A 196 -3.53 -0.24 -15.03
CA GLY A 196 -3.10 -1.11 -16.11
C GLY A 196 -1.97 -0.49 -16.95
N PRO A 197 -1.55 -1.20 -18.02
CA PRO A 197 -0.65 -0.63 -19.00
C PRO A 197 -1.35 0.46 -19.82
N ASP A 198 -0.57 1.43 -20.24
CA ASP A 198 -0.99 2.36 -21.29
C ASP A 198 -1.03 1.61 -22.63
N THR A 199 -2.17 1.66 -23.31
CA THR A 199 -2.35 1.00 -24.62
C THR A 199 -1.45 1.61 -25.70
N THR A 200 -1.00 2.85 -25.52
CA THR A 200 -0.06 3.53 -26.43
C THR A 200 1.41 3.19 -26.12
N LEU A 201 1.67 2.74 -24.90
CA LEU A 201 2.99 2.30 -24.42
C LEU A 201 2.83 0.98 -23.65
N PRO A 202 2.85 -0.18 -24.32
CA PRO A 202 2.42 -1.49 -23.79
C PRO A 202 3.09 -1.96 -22.50
N ARG A 203 4.11 -1.29 -22.02
CA ARG A 203 4.84 -1.61 -20.78
C ARG A 203 4.82 -0.51 -19.73
N ALA A 204 4.15 0.62 -19.99
CA ALA A 204 4.04 1.71 -19.03
C ALA A 204 2.62 1.77 -18.45
N PRO A 205 2.45 1.96 -17.12
CA PRO A 205 1.15 2.19 -16.51
C PRO A 205 0.49 3.45 -17.05
N LEU A 206 -0.85 3.40 -17.21
CA LEU A 206 -1.65 4.54 -17.65
C LEU A 206 -1.44 5.74 -16.70
N GLY A 207 -1.39 6.96 -17.24
CA GLY A 207 -1.20 8.17 -16.41
C GLY A 207 0.13 8.17 -15.63
N ARG A 208 1.16 7.50 -16.12
CA ARG A 208 2.44 7.31 -15.42
C ARG A 208 3.00 8.59 -14.82
N SER A 209 2.96 9.69 -15.54
CA SER A 209 3.46 10.99 -15.06
C SER A 209 2.59 11.51 -13.91
N THR A 210 1.28 11.55 -14.09
CA THR A 210 0.34 12.10 -13.10
C THR A 210 0.20 11.22 -11.87
N VAL A 211 -0.02 9.91 -12.04
CA VAL A 211 -0.10 8.97 -10.91
C VAL A 211 1.23 8.96 -10.16
N ALA A 212 2.37 8.99 -10.88
CA ALA A 212 3.69 9.04 -10.24
C ALA A 212 3.89 10.31 -9.39
N GLN A 213 3.27 11.42 -9.74
CA GLN A 213 3.34 12.66 -8.96
C GLN A 213 2.47 12.60 -7.70
N VAL A 214 1.21 12.15 -7.82
CA VAL A 214 0.23 12.20 -6.73
C VAL A 214 0.31 11.00 -5.77
N ALA A 215 0.66 9.80 -6.27
CA ALA A 215 0.75 8.61 -5.44
C ALA A 215 1.93 8.71 -4.46
N THR A 216 1.66 8.40 -3.19
CA THR A 216 2.68 8.33 -2.13
C THR A 216 3.41 6.99 -2.16
N LEU A 217 2.67 5.91 -2.43
CA LEU A 217 3.15 4.54 -2.56
C LEU A 217 2.79 4.01 -3.95
N ARG A 218 3.72 3.33 -4.60
CA ARG A 218 3.47 2.65 -5.88
C ARG A 218 4.00 1.23 -5.82
N LEU A 219 3.12 0.28 -6.02
CA LEU A 219 3.38 -1.15 -6.05
C LEU A 219 3.19 -1.67 -7.47
N ALA A 220 4.02 -2.59 -7.91
CA ALA A 220 3.89 -3.22 -9.22
C ALA A 220 3.87 -4.74 -9.11
N LEU A 221 3.02 -5.37 -9.91
CA LEU A 221 2.91 -6.82 -10.05
C LEU A 221 3.25 -7.24 -11.47
N ASP A 222 4.18 -8.15 -11.59
CA ASP A 222 4.59 -8.75 -12.86
C ASP A 222 4.37 -10.26 -12.80
N ARG A 223 3.41 -10.77 -13.59
CA ARG A 223 3.08 -12.19 -13.64
C ARG A 223 4.28 -13.00 -14.12
N ARG A 224 4.68 -14.02 -13.37
CA ARG A 224 5.80 -14.92 -13.69
C ARG A 224 5.34 -16.30 -14.10
N ALA A 225 4.40 -16.91 -13.35
CA ALA A 225 3.97 -18.27 -13.58
C ALA A 225 2.56 -18.50 -13.02
N LEU A 226 1.92 -19.57 -13.46
CA LEU A 226 0.76 -20.15 -12.81
C LEU A 226 1.22 -21.26 -11.86
N ARG A 227 0.52 -21.41 -10.76
CA ARG A 227 0.70 -22.50 -9.82
C ARG A 227 -0.47 -23.47 -9.96
N TYR A 228 -0.15 -24.72 -10.14
CA TYR A 228 -1.13 -25.77 -10.34
C TYR A 228 -1.25 -26.62 -9.08
N GLY A 229 -2.47 -27.01 -8.77
CA GLY A 229 -2.80 -28.00 -7.74
C GLY A 229 -2.51 -29.44 -8.19
N PRO A 230 -2.73 -30.42 -7.29
CA PRO A 230 -2.50 -31.85 -7.59
C PRO A 230 -3.35 -32.38 -8.73
N HIS A 231 -4.49 -31.76 -9.02
CA HIS A 231 -5.42 -32.14 -10.09
C HIS A 231 -5.26 -31.35 -11.38
N GLY A 232 -4.19 -30.50 -11.49
CA GLY A 232 -3.92 -29.68 -12.67
C GLY A 232 -4.71 -28.38 -12.72
N ASP A 233 -5.51 -28.07 -11.71
CA ASP A 233 -6.22 -26.80 -11.56
C ASP A 233 -5.27 -25.66 -11.20
N VAL A 234 -5.59 -24.45 -11.64
CA VAL A 234 -4.80 -23.26 -11.27
C VAL A 234 -5.19 -22.82 -9.87
N VAL A 235 -4.31 -23.01 -8.88
CA VAL A 235 -4.54 -22.68 -7.49
C VAL A 235 -3.99 -21.30 -7.08
N ALA A 236 -3.03 -20.78 -7.82
CA ALA A 236 -2.49 -19.46 -7.60
C ALA A 236 -1.72 -18.93 -8.82
N LEU A 237 -1.51 -17.64 -8.82
CA LEU A 237 -0.64 -16.91 -9.72
C LEU A 237 0.64 -16.55 -8.96
N ARG A 238 1.81 -16.84 -9.52
CA ARG A 238 3.08 -16.32 -9.01
C ARG A 238 3.42 -15.00 -9.71
N ALA A 239 3.57 -13.94 -8.94
CA ALA A 239 3.95 -12.62 -9.41
C ALA A 239 5.26 -12.17 -8.77
N LEU A 240 6.06 -11.38 -9.50
CA LEU A 240 7.11 -10.57 -8.92
C LEU A 240 6.46 -9.26 -8.44
N ALA A 241 6.42 -9.09 -7.13
CA ALA A 241 5.94 -7.88 -6.47
C ALA A 241 7.12 -6.92 -6.28
N ARG A 242 6.94 -5.63 -6.65
CA ARG A 242 7.96 -4.59 -6.50
C ARG A 242 7.37 -3.34 -5.88
N VAL A 243 8.16 -2.67 -5.04
CA VAL A 243 7.85 -1.33 -4.54
C VAL A 243 8.56 -0.31 -5.43
N VAL A 244 7.80 0.34 -6.32
CA VAL A 244 8.34 1.26 -7.34
C VAL A 244 8.54 2.67 -6.78
N LYS A 245 7.74 3.06 -5.78
CA LYS A 245 7.86 4.35 -5.09
C LYS A 245 7.42 4.19 -3.64
N HIS A 246 8.26 4.63 -2.74
CA HIS A 246 7.95 4.75 -1.31
C HIS A 246 8.80 5.88 -0.70
N ARG A 247 8.24 6.65 0.25
CA ARG A 247 9.00 7.64 1.01
C ARG A 247 9.92 6.91 2.00
N GLY A 248 11.23 7.12 1.88
CA GLY A 248 12.21 6.58 2.82
C GLY A 248 12.83 5.24 2.46
N LEU A 249 12.45 4.60 1.36
CA LEU A 249 13.14 3.41 0.85
C LEU A 249 14.17 3.79 -0.22
N PRO A 250 15.45 3.41 -0.06
CA PRO A 250 16.52 3.80 -0.98
C PRO A 250 16.60 2.97 -2.26
N ARG A 251 15.86 1.85 -2.36
CA ARG A 251 15.89 0.90 -3.50
C ARG A 251 14.50 0.33 -3.74
N ASP A 252 14.26 -0.18 -4.96
CA ASP A 252 13.05 -0.90 -5.36
C ASP A 252 13.10 -2.35 -4.83
N PRO A 253 12.62 -2.62 -3.61
CA PRO A 253 12.60 -3.99 -3.09
C PRO A 253 11.61 -4.81 -3.90
N ALA A 254 12.00 -6.05 -4.20
CA ALA A 254 11.19 -6.98 -4.95
C ALA A 254 11.20 -8.36 -4.29
N PHE A 255 10.06 -9.05 -4.36
CA PHE A 255 9.91 -10.42 -3.85
C PHE A 255 8.86 -11.18 -4.66
N LEU A 256 8.92 -12.51 -4.58
CA LEU A 256 7.92 -13.37 -5.22
C LEU A 256 6.70 -13.52 -4.29
N LEU A 257 5.54 -13.37 -4.88
CA LEU A 257 4.24 -13.46 -4.22
C LEU A 257 3.35 -14.45 -4.96
N ASP A 258 2.80 -15.43 -4.24
CA ASP A 258 1.78 -16.33 -4.75
C ASP A 258 0.40 -15.78 -4.38
N ILE A 259 -0.41 -15.45 -5.38
CA ILE A 259 -1.73 -14.83 -5.27
C ILE A 259 -2.77 -15.89 -5.66
N ALA A 260 -3.60 -16.29 -4.70
CA ALA A 260 -4.77 -17.14 -4.91
C ALA A 260 -6.05 -16.27 -4.99
N PRO A 261 -7.22 -16.82 -5.33
CA PRO A 261 -8.48 -16.08 -5.26
C PRO A 261 -8.74 -15.39 -3.93
N SER A 262 -8.27 -15.98 -2.82
CA SER A 262 -8.32 -15.40 -1.47
C SER A 262 -7.28 -14.30 -1.19
N GLY A 263 -6.51 -13.86 -2.18
CA GLY A 263 -5.43 -12.89 -2.02
C GLY A 263 -4.04 -13.52 -1.92
N ALA A 264 -3.11 -12.84 -1.26
CA ALA A 264 -1.76 -13.34 -1.03
C ALA A 264 -1.78 -14.62 -0.18
N ARG A 265 -1.16 -15.69 -0.70
CA ARG A 265 -1.10 -16.96 0.03
C ARG A 265 -0.13 -16.86 1.21
N ARG A 266 -0.67 -16.84 2.42
CA ARG A 266 0.08 -16.62 3.67
C ARG A 266 1.23 -17.60 3.86
N GLY A 267 1.01 -18.89 3.64
CA GLY A 267 2.03 -19.94 3.83
C GLY A 267 3.26 -19.75 2.94
N PRO A 268 3.12 -19.70 1.59
CA PRO A 268 4.22 -19.43 0.69
C PRO A 268 4.91 -18.09 0.95
N GLU A 269 4.14 -17.06 1.30
CA GLU A 269 4.68 -15.73 1.61
C GLU A 269 5.56 -15.76 2.87
N LEU A 270 5.10 -16.41 3.94
CA LEU A 270 5.87 -16.59 5.17
C LEU A 270 7.13 -17.41 4.97
N VAL A 271 7.08 -18.45 4.14
CA VAL A 271 8.29 -19.22 3.78
C VAL A 271 9.31 -18.34 3.07
N THR A 272 8.88 -17.57 2.07
CA THR A 272 9.76 -16.65 1.33
C THR A 272 10.37 -15.59 2.27
N LEU A 273 9.55 -14.97 3.11
CA LEU A 273 10.01 -13.95 4.06
C LEU A 273 10.87 -14.56 5.17
N GLY A 274 10.55 -15.77 5.63
CA GLY A 274 11.34 -16.49 6.61
C GLY A 274 12.77 -16.78 6.12
N LEU A 275 12.90 -17.21 4.88
CA LEU A 275 14.21 -17.40 4.23
C LEU A 275 14.95 -16.06 4.05
N LEU A 276 14.25 -15.03 3.55
CA LEU A 276 14.83 -13.69 3.37
C LEU A 276 15.34 -13.07 4.68
N THR A 277 14.65 -13.31 5.78
CA THR A 277 15.00 -12.77 7.11
C THR A 277 15.94 -13.62 7.91
N GLY A 278 16.19 -14.86 7.48
CA GLY A 278 16.98 -15.86 8.19
C GLY A 278 16.22 -16.51 9.36
N CYS A 279 14.92 -16.32 9.46
CA CYS A 279 14.06 -17.02 10.43
C CYS A 279 13.81 -18.47 10.04
N LEU A 280 13.89 -18.76 8.74
CA LEU A 280 13.99 -20.11 8.19
C LEU A 280 15.37 -20.30 7.57
N THR A 281 15.97 -21.45 7.84
CA THR A 281 17.26 -21.86 7.24
C THR A 281 17.03 -23.09 6.35
N GLU A 282 17.52 -23.03 5.13
CA GLU A 282 17.53 -24.16 4.22
C GLU A 282 18.73 -25.05 4.51
N THR A 283 18.49 -26.34 4.70
CA THR A 283 19.49 -27.35 4.98
C THR A 283 19.33 -28.54 4.04
N SER A 284 20.27 -29.49 4.06
CA SER A 284 20.14 -30.75 3.30
C SER A 284 18.92 -31.60 3.71
N LEU A 285 18.37 -31.38 4.90
CA LEU A 285 17.19 -32.08 5.40
C LEU A 285 15.87 -31.36 5.10
N GLY A 286 15.92 -30.07 4.81
CA GLY A 286 14.77 -29.21 4.54
C GLY A 286 14.87 -27.86 5.21
N LEU A 287 13.71 -27.18 5.36
CA LEU A 287 13.60 -25.86 5.99
C LEU A 287 13.37 -26.02 7.49
N ILE A 288 14.22 -25.37 8.28
CA ILE A 288 14.20 -25.40 9.74
C ILE A 288 13.97 -23.99 10.30
N MET A 289 13.17 -23.95 11.40
CA MET A 289 12.98 -22.77 12.25
C MET A 289 13.56 -23.08 13.64
N GLY A 290 14.76 -22.58 13.93
CA GLY A 290 15.52 -23.02 15.11
C GLY A 290 15.85 -24.51 15.01
N GLU A 291 15.32 -25.34 15.93
CA GLU A 291 15.49 -26.80 15.91
C GLU A 291 14.31 -27.54 15.25
N ARG A 292 13.21 -26.82 14.94
CA ARG A 292 11.98 -27.40 14.39
C ARG A 292 12.05 -27.48 12.87
N MET A 293 11.91 -28.70 12.32
CA MET A 293 11.70 -28.86 10.88
C MET A 293 10.29 -28.39 10.52
N VAL A 294 10.21 -27.45 9.55
CA VAL A 294 8.93 -26.92 9.02
C VAL A 294 8.50 -27.69 7.77
N GLY A 295 9.42 -28.10 6.93
CA GLY A 295 9.14 -28.89 5.75
C GLY A 295 10.37 -29.24 4.96
N ARG A 296 10.34 -30.33 4.18
CA ARG A 296 11.48 -30.77 3.35
C ARG A 296 11.69 -29.89 2.11
N THR A 297 10.63 -29.25 1.65
CA THR A 297 10.68 -28.30 0.52
C THR A 297 9.87 -27.06 0.87
N PRO A 298 10.07 -25.92 0.18
CA PRO A 298 9.26 -24.71 0.38
C PRO A 298 7.76 -24.96 0.29
N GLU A 299 7.32 -25.82 -0.65
CA GLU A 299 5.91 -26.16 -0.82
C GLU A 299 5.35 -26.95 0.38
N ARG A 300 6.13 -27.91 0.89
CA ARG A 300 5.73 -28.69 2.09
C ARG A 300 5.76 -27.83 3.34
N ALA A 301 6.70 -26.90 3.46
CA ALA A 301 6.72 -25.95 4.55
C ALA A 301 5.50 -25.00 4.49
N ALA A 302 5.14 -24.52 3.31
CA ALA A 302 3.93 -23.73 3.13
C ALA A 302 2.65 -24.51 3.45
N ALA A 303 2.59 -25.79 3.09
CA ALA A 303 1.46 -26.65 3.44
C ALA A 303 1.39 -26.92 4.96
N ALA A 304 2.51 -27.14 5.63
CA ALA A 304 2.58 -27.30 7.08
C ALA A 304 2.07 -26.05 7.81
N LEU A 305 2.43 -24.85 7.33
CA LEU A 305 1.91 -23.59 7.86
C LEU A 305 0.38 -23.46 7.70
N GLN A 306 -0.22 -24.01 6.64
CA GLN A 306 -1.68 -23.98 6.48
C GLN A 306 -2.40 -24.85 7.51
N GLY A 307 -1.77 -25.93 7.97
CA GLY A 307 -2.32 -26.86 8.96
C GLY A 307 -2.02 -26.52 10.42
N ASP A 308 -1.17 -25.52 10.67
CA ASP A 308 -0.70 -25.17 12.02
C ASP A 308 -0.74 -23.66 12.25
N PRO A 309 -1.86 -23.11 12.76
CA PRO A 309 -2.02 -21.68 13.03
C PRO A 309 -0.99 -21.13 14.03
N ASP A 310 -0.57 -21.91 15.02
CA ASP A 310 0.40 -21.46 16.02
C ASP A 310 1.79 -21.29 15.39
N LEU A 311 2.15 -22.18 14.47
CA LEU A 311 3.37 -22.07 13.69
C LEU A 311 3.37 -20.83 12.79
N VAL A 312 2.22 -20.49 12.18
CA VAL A 312 2.04 -19.26 11.39
C VAL A 312 2.31 -18.03 12.26
N VAL A 313 1.68 -17.97 13.43
CA VAL A 313 1.81 -16.82 14.36
C VAL A 313 3.26 -16.69 14.87
N ASP A 314 3.90 -17.81 15.22
CA ASP A 314 5.30 -17.78 15.70
C ASP A 314 6.27 -17.33 14.59
N LEU A 315 6.17 -17.91 13.39
CA LEU A 315 7.03 -17.53 12.27
C LEU A 315 6.80 -16.08 11.86
N GLU A 316 5.55 -15.64 11.80
CA GLU A 316 5.26 -14.22 11.48
C GLU A 316 5.87 -13.26 12.49
N ARG A 317 5.70 -13.54 13.78
CA ARG A 317 6.28 -12.74 14.85
C ARG A 317 7.80 -12.64 14.72
N ARG A 318 8.47 -13.76 14.43
CA ARG A 318 9.93 -13.81 14.20
C ARG A 318 10.35 -13.01 12.97
N VAL A 319 9.61 -13.16 11.87
CA VAL A 319 9.86 -12.44 10.61
C VAL A 319 9.73 -10.92 10.84
N ARG A 320 8.65 -10.47 11.50
CA ARG A 320 8.47 -9.04 11.85
C ARG A 320 9.61 -8.52 12.71
N ALA A 321 9.94 -9.22 13.79
CA ALA A 321 11.03 -8.83 14.67
C ALA A 321 12.40 -8.81 13.98
N ALA A 322 12.66 -9.74 13.05
CA ALA A 322 13.90 -9.77 12.28
C ALA A 322 13.95 -8.65 11.24
N TRP A 323 12.80 -8.30 10.65
CA TRP A 323 12.66 -7.19 9.73
C TRP A 323 12.94 -5.85 10.40
N ASP A 324 12.33 -5.60 11.56
CA ASP A 324 12.50 -4.37 12.33
C ASP A 324 13.97 -4.15 12.73
N ARG A 325 14.66 -5.23 13.16
CA ARG A 325 16.11 -5.17 13.45
C ARG A 325 16.96 -4.77 12.26
N ARG A 326 16.57 -5.14 11.04
CA ARG A 326 17.28 -4.78 9.80
C ARG A 326 17.06 -3.32 9.39
N GLN A 327 15.94 -2.74 9.77
CA GLN A 327 15.59 -1.35 9.46
C GLN A 327 16.20 -0.36 10.48
N THR A 328 16.53 -0.80 11.69
CA THR A 328 17.22 0.03 12.66
C THR A 328 18.66 0.21 12.19
N PRO A 329 19.10 1.41 11.74
CA PRO A 329 20.51 1.60 11.40
C PRO A 329 21.31 1.31 12.67
N SER A 330 22.24 0.39 12.59
CA SER A 330 23.28 0.25 13.60
C SER A 330 24.01 1.61 13.64
N VAL A 331 23.67 2.43 14.63
CA VAL A 331 24.47 3.60 14.97
C VAL A 331 25.87 3.05 15.23
N PRO A 332 26.91 3.43 14.47
CA PRO A 332 28.26 3.06 14.85
C PRO A 332 28.57 3.79 16.15
N LEU A 333 28.39 3.12 17.29
CA LEU A 333 29.07 3.45 18.52
C LEU A 333 30.56 3.25 18.25
N GLY A 334 31.25 4.33 17.95
CA GLY A 334 32.69 4.24 17.80
C GLY A 334 33.31 5.39 17.00
N VAL A 335 33.23 6.60 17.54
CA VAL A 335 34.37 7.49 17.42
C VAL A 335 34.88 7.72 18.84
N ALA A 336 35.62 6.75 19.33
CA ALA A 336 36.66 6.99 20.32
C ALA A 336 37.96 7.14 19.54
N ARG A 337 38.49 8.34 19.56
CA ARG A 337 39.80 8.94 19.36
C ARG A 337 39.96 9.77 18.13
#